data_dffa8bcad92b5f0ace0512d201684f41
#
_entry.id   dffa8bcad92b5f0ace0512d201684f41
#
_cell.length_a   1.000
_cell.length_b   1.000
_cell.length_c   1.000
_cell.angle_alpha   90.00
_cell.angle_beta   90.00
_cell.angle_gamma   90.00
#
_symmetry.space_group_name_H-M   'P 1'
#
loop_
_entity.id
_entity.type
_entity.pdbx_description
1 polymer ?
#
loop_
_entity_poly.entity_id
_entity_poly.type
_entity_poly.pdbx_seq_one_letter_code
_entity_poly.pdbx_strand_id
1 'polypeptide(L)'
;MKKLLSVLLCAVMVLSLAACGKKENAPTPGPDPNGETEGLTVALVVAGKLGDRSFYDSSKEGLDRMVADLGVTPIVIECNNENHDIQMKNAAEKANIVVCVGWEFYNVATI
;
A
#
# COMPACT_ATOMS: atom_id res chain seq x y z
N MET A 1 -3.21 -50.39 28.62
CA MET A 1 -2.31 -49.22 28.64
C MET A 1 -2.09 -48.60 27.23
N LYS A 2 -1.77 -49.41 26.22
CA LYS A 2 -1.52 -48.88 24.87
C LYS A 2 -2.77 -48.19 24.23
N LYS A 3 -3.98 -48.67 24.48
CA LYS A 3 -5.22 -48.08 23.99
C LYS A 3 -5.57 -46.74 24.67
N LEU A 4 -5.27 -46.60 25.94
CA LEU A 4 -5.47 -45.35 26.69
C LEU A 4 -4.50 -44.26 26.25
N LEU A 5 -3.25 -44.63 25.93
CA LEU A 5 -2.24 -43.70 25.46
C LEU A 5 -2.59 -43.16 24.05
N SER A 6 -3.16 -44.03 23.18
CA SER A 6 -3.60 -43.64 21.86
C SER A 6 -4.80 -42.67 21.90
N VAL A 7 -5.76 -42.91 22.79
CA VAL A 7 -6.92 -42.02 22.97
C VAL A 7 -6.49 -40.66 23.54
N LEU A 8 -5.53 -40.66 24.48
CA LEU A 8 -4.97 -39.42 25.05
C LEU A 8 -4.24 -38.61 23.99
N LEU A 9 -3.46 -39.27 23.11
CA LEU A 9 -2.72 -38.62 22.03
C LEU A 9 -3.67 -38.00 20.99
N CYS A 10 -4.76 -38.69 20.65
CA CYS A 10 -5.79 -38.15 19.75
C CYS A 10 -6.53 -36.94 20.36
N ALA A 11 -6.80 -36.97 21.67
CA ALA A 11 -7.45 -35.86 22.36
C ALA A 11 -6.59 -34.60 22.36
N VAL A 12 -5.27 -34.73 22.51
CA VAL A 12 -4.34 -33.60 22.46
C VAL A 12 -4.24 -33.01 21.05
N MET A 13 -4.31 -33.83 19.99
CA MET A 13 -4.30 -33.35 18.63
C MET A 13 -5.59 -32.61 18.25
N VAL A 14 -6.75 -33.04 18.77
CA VAL A 14 -8.02 -32.35 18.51
C VAL A 14 -8.09 -30.99 19.20
N LEU A 15 -7.50 -30.86 20.38
CA LEU A 15 -7.41 -29.55 21.07
C LEU A 15 -6.46 -28.58 20.36
N SER A 16 -5.41 -29.06 19.70
CA SER A 16 -4.48 -28.19 18.97
C SER A 16 -5.06 -27.62 17.66
N LEU A 17 -6.04 -28.31 17.04
CA LEU A 17 -6.74 -27.77 15.87
C LEU A 17 -7.76 -26.68 16.23
N ALA A 18 -8.30 -26.67 17.44
CA ALA A 18 -9.22 -25.64 17.89
C ALA A 18 -8.52 -24.30 18.18
N ALA A 19 -7.20 -24.30 18.40
CA ALA A 19 -6.42 -23.09 18.63
C ALA A 19 -5.96 -22.37 17.33
N CYS A 20 -6.06 -23.03 16.15
CA CYS A 20 -5.77 -22.42 14.87
C CYS A 20 -7.00 -21.84 14.14
N GLY A 21 -8.15 -21.86 14.74
CA GLY A 21 -9.42 -21.47 14.13
C GLY A 21 -9.93 -20.09 14.54
N LYS A 22 -9.08 -19.12 14.77
CA LYS A 22 -9.38 -17.69 14.73
C LYS A 22 -8.07 -16.91 14.68
N LYS A 23 -7.48 -16.82 13.52
CA LYS A 23 -6.99 -15.51 13.13
C LYS A 23 -8.24 -14.70 12.83
N GLU A 24 -8.83 -14.12 13.86
CA GLU A 24 -9.32 -12.78 13.68
C GLU A 24 -8.12 -12.05 13.10
N ASN A 25 -8.21 -11.70 11.81
CA ASN A 25 -7.51 -10.53 11.35
C ASN A 25 -7.89 -9.49 12.39
N ALA A 26 -6.98 -9.23 13.34
CA ALA A 26 -7.00 -7.95 14.00
C ALA A 26 -7.13 -7.00 12.80
N PRO A 27 -8.17 -6.18 12.72
CA PRO A 27 -8.20 -5.17 11.70
C PRO A 27 -6.86 -4.46 11.90
N THR A 28 -5.98 -4.55 10.92
CA THR A 28 -4.99 -3.51 10.70
C THR A 28 -5.80 -2.27 10.94
N PRO A 29 -5.45 -1.38 11.91
CA PRO A 29 -6.21 -0.17 12.08
C PRO A 29 -6.28 0.42 10.68
N GLY A 30 -7.43 0.24 10.04
CA GLY A 30 -7.75 0.96 8.84
C GLY A 30 -7.59 2.42 9.24
N PRO A 31 -7.14 3.30 8.38
CA PRO A 31 -7.07 4.71 8.67
C PRO A 31 -8.40 5.07 9.31
N ASP A 32 -8.29 5.67 10.49
CA ASP A 32 -9.44 6.11 11.29
C ASP A 32 -10.33 6.89 10.33
N PRO A 33 -11.58 6.50 10.07
CA PRO A 33 -12.44 7.24 9.14
C PRO A 33 -12.70 8.70 9.58
N ASN A 34 -12.22 9.07 10.77
CA ASN A 34 -12.17 10.43 11.29
C ASN A 34 -10.73 10.96 11.42
N GLY A 35 -9.72 10.24 10.95
CA GLY A 35 -8.33 10.70 10.96
C GLY A 35 -8.07 11.66 9.82
N GLU A 36 -7.30 12.66 10.07
CA GLU A 36 -6.83 13.84 9.35
C GLU A 36 -6.37 13.62 7.86
N THR A 37 -7.03 12.74 7.11
CA THR A 37 -6.75 12.53 5.69
C THR A 37 -7.60 13.40 4.78
N GLU A 38 -8.70 13.96 5.29
CA GLU A 38 -9.49 14.95 4.57
C GLU A 38 -8.64 16.20 4.31
N GLY A 39 -8.48 16.51 3.03
CA GLY A 39 -7.69 17.67 2.59
C GLY A 39 -6.21 17.35 2.29
N LEU A 40 -5.73 16.13 2.51
CA LEU A 40 -4.40 15.74 2.07
C LEU A 40 -4.35 15.64 0.54
N THR A 41 -3.31 16.21 -0.03
CA THR A 41 -2.98 16.06 -1.46
C THR A 41 -1.88 15.04 -1.64
N VAL A 42 -2.13 14.06 -2.48
CA VAL A 42 -1.17 12.99 -2.81
C VAL A 42 -0.78 13.10 -4.29
N ALA A 43 0.49 13.30 -4.55
CA ALA A 43 1.03 13.32 -5.90
C ALA A 43 1.65 11.97 -6.26
N LEU A 44 1.22 11.40 -7.36
CA LEU A 44 1.86 10.26 -8.02
C LEU A 44 2.72 10.79 -9.16
N VAL A 45 4.02 10.59 -9.09
CA VAL A 45 4.96 10.98 -10.14
C VAL A 45 5.52 9.70 -10.76
N VAL A 46 5.21 9.45 -12.02
CA VAL A 46 5.70 8.29 -12.75
C VAL A 46 6.82 8.70 -13.70
N ALA A 47 7.91 7.92 -13.73
CA ALA A 47 9.07 8.23 -14.57
C ALA A 47 8.75 8.22 -16.06
N GLY A 48 7.86 7.34 -16.49
CA GLY A 48 7.41 7.22 -17.87
C GLY A 48 6.04 7.81 -18.11
N LYS A 49 5.18 7.02 -18.71
CA LYS A 49 3.82 7.38 -19.13
C LYS A 49 2.83 6.30 -18.69
N LEU A 50 1.62 6.73 -18.30
CA LEU A 50 0.50 5.82 -18.06
C LEU A 50 0.05 5.13 -19.34
N GLY A 51 -0.68 4.02 -19.18
CA GLY A 51 -1.13 3.17 -20.29
C GLY A 51 -0.19 2.01 -20.60
N ASP A 52 0.78 1.75 -19.71
CA ASP A 52 1.70 0.62 -19.82
C ASP A 52 1.03 -0.72 -19.46
N ARG A 53 -0.18 -0.69 -18.90
CA ARG A 53 -0.95 -1.84 -18.40
C ARG A 53 -0.17 -2.69 -17.39
N SER A 54 0.77 -2.08 -16.68
CA SER A 54 1.69 -2.74 -15.77
C SER A 54 2.01 -1.84 -14.58
N PHE A 55 3.27 -1.45 -14.45
CA PHE A 55 3.84 -0.83 -13.28
C PHE A 55 3.24 0.55 -12.96
N TYR A 56 3.15 1.43 -13.95
CA TYR A 56 2.60 2.76 -13.75
C TYR A 56 1.08 2.75 -13.59
N ASP A 57 0.38 1.95 -14.37
CA ASP A 57 -1.07 1.81 -14.25
C ASP A 57 -1.48 1.20 -12.91
N SER A 58 -0.75 0.21 -12.41
CA SER A 58 -1.00 -0.37 -11.08
C SER A 58 -0.77 0.64 -9.95
N SER A 59 0.20 1.54 -10.13
CA SER A 59 0.44 2.63 -9.17
C SER A 59 -0.69 3.65 -9.19
N LYS A 60 -1.23 3.95 -10.37
CA LYS A 60 -2.39 4.82 -10.53
C LYS A 60 -3.64 4.22 -9.87
N GLU A 61 -3.88 2.92 -10.02
CA GLU A 61 -4.98 2.23 -9.33
C GLU A 61 -4.83 2.32 -7.80
N GLY A 62 -3.60 2.27 -7.28
CA GLY A 62 -3.32 2.49 -5.87
C GLY A 62 -3.74 3.88 -5.41
N LEU A 63 -3.41 4.92 -6.17
CA LEU A 63 -3.85 6.29 -5.90
C LEU A 63 -5.37 6.42 -5.96
N ASP A 64 -6.03 5.82 -6.94
CA ASP A 64 -7.48 5.86 -7.08
C ASP A 64 -8.20 5.22 -5.87
N ARG A 65 -7.63 4.14 -5.32
CA ARG A 65 -8.11 3.56 -4.05
C ARG A 65 -7.92 4.50 -2.87
N MET A 66 -6.79 5.20 -2.78
CA MET A 66 -6.60 6.22 -1.74
C MET A 66 -7.64 7.34 -1.83
N VAL A 67 -7.99 7.76 -3.05
CA VAL A 67 -9.06 8.75 -3.26
C VAL A 67 -10.40 8.21 -2.78
N ALA A 68 -10.73 6.96 -3.14
CA ALA A 68 -12.01 6.35 -2.79
C ALA A 68 -12.15 6.08 -1.28
N ASP A 69 -11.08 5.60 -0.65
CA ASP A 69 -11.12 5.11 0.73
C ASP A 69 -10.80 6.21 1.75
N LEU A 70 -9.96 7.17 1.38
CA LEU A 70 -9.40 8.18 2.29
C LEU A 70 -9.80 9.63 1.94
N GLY A 71 -10.42 9.86 0.79
CA GLY A 71 -10.83 11.19 0.36
C GLY A 71 -9.67 12.14 0.02
N VAL A 72 -8.48 11.62 -0.30
CA VAL A 72 -7.32 12.44 -0.66
C VAL A 72 -7.52 13.12 -2.01
N THR A 73 -6.89 14.28 -2.21
CA THR A 73 -6.86 14.96 -3.50
C THR A 73 -5.71 14.44 -4.35
N PRO A 74 -5.95 13.83 -5.52
CA PRO A 74 -4.89 13.26 -6.34
C PRO A 74 -4.24 14.29 -7.26
N ILE A 75 -2.93 14.18 -7.43
CA ILE A 75 -2.17 14.79 -8.52
C ILE A 75 -1.42 13.68 -9.24
N VAL A 76 -1.48 13.65 -10.56
CA VAL A 76 -0.73 12.68 -11.39
C VAL A 76 0.19 13.44 -12.33
N ILE A 77 1.47 13.09 -12.31
CA ILE A 77 2.51 13.68 -13.14
C ILE A 77 3.23 12.57 -13.91
N GLU A 78 3.22 12.67 -15.23
CA GLU A 78 3.96 11.80 -16.14
C GLU A 78 5.24 12.51 -16.59
N CYS A 79 6.39 11.94 -16.32
CA CYS A 79 7.69 12.53 -16.71
C CYS A 79 8.07 12.26 -18.16
N ASN A 80 7.41 11.30 -18.82
CA ASN A 80 7.72 10.89 -20.20
C ASN A 80 9.21 10.57 -20.41
N ASN A 81 9.86 9.98 -19.40
CA ASN A 81 11.28 9.68 -19.32
C ASN A 81 12.21 10.91 -19.32
N GLU A 82 11.70 12.08 -18.98
CA GLU A 82 12.46 13.33 -18.93
C GLU A 82 12.13 14.14 -17.66
N ASN A 83 13.06 14.99 -17.25
CA ASN A 83 12.83 16.00 -16.20
C ASN A 83 12.33 15.44 -14.85
N HIS A 84 12.78 14.24 -14.45
CA HIS A 84 12.33 13.56 -13.24
C HIS A 84 12.51 14.39 -11.97
N ASP A 85 13.65 15.05 -11.83
CA ASP A 85 14.00 15.91 -10.69
C ASP A 85 13.11 17.16 -10.61
N ILE A 86 12.85 17.79 -11.75
CA ILE A 86 11.98 18.98 -11.83
C ILE A 86 10.54 18.59 -11.47
N GLN A 87 10.05 17.50 -12.02
CA GLN A 87 8.67 17.05 -11.77
C GLN A 87 8.47 16.60 -10.34
N MET A 88 9.46 15.93 -9.72
CA MET A 88 9.39 15.58 -8.30
C MET A 88 9.35 16.83 -7.41
N LYS A 89 10.18 17.84 -7.69
CA LYS A 89 10.18 19.12 -6.96
C LYS A 89 8.84 19.85 -7.11
N ASN A 90 8.32 19.92 -8.33
CA ASN A 90 6.99 20.51 -8.60
C ASN A 90 5.87 19.78 -7.84
N ALA A 91 5.97 18.46 -7.71
CA ALA A 91 5.01 17.68 -6.93
C ALA A 91 5.13 18.01 -5.44
N ALA A 92 6.36 18.11 -4.91
CA ALA A 92 6.61 18.39 -3.50
C ALA A 92 6.11 19.79 -3.07
N GLU A 93 6.07 20.75 -3.99
CA GLU A 93 5.52 22.09 -3.71
C GLU A 93 3.98 22.11 -3.63
N LYS A 94 3.31 21.10 -4.19
CA LYS A 94 1.85 21.07 -4.37
C LYS A 94 1.15 19.99 -3.55
N ALA A 95 1.88 19.00 -3.06
CA ALA A 95 1.32 17.85 -2.38
C ALA A 95 1.92 17.65 -0.99
N ASN A 96 1.10 17.11 -0.09
CA ASN A 96 1.54 16.72 1.24
C ASN A 96 2.36 15.43 1.21
N ILE A 97 2.02 14.54 0.26
CA ILE A 97 2.69 13.26 0.06
C ILE A 97 3.05 13.13 -1.41
N VAL A 98 4.28 12.76 -1.71
CA VAL A 98 4.74 12.48 -3.07
C VAL A 98 5.17 11.03 -3.18
N VAL A 99 4.56 10.31 -4.10
CA VAL A 99 4.88 8.92 -4.43
C VAL A 99 5.57 8.92 -5.78
N CYS A 100 6.86 8.63 -5.81
CA CYS A 100 7.64 8.54 -7.04
C CYS A 100 7.76 7.08 -7.47
N VAL A 101 7.44 6.80 -8.72
CA VAL A 101 7.43 5.44 -9.28
C VAL A 101 8.36 5.37 -10.48
N GLY A 102 9.46 4.66 -10.30
CA GLY A 102 10.52 4.48 -11.26
C GLY A 102 11.89 4.56 -10.58
N TRP A 103 12.83 3.77 -11.04
CA TRP A 103 14.20 3.75 -10.51
C TRP A 103 14.98 5.03 -10.84
N GLU A 104 14.49 5.81 -11.79
CA GLU A 104 15.02 7.11 -12.21
C GLU A 104 15.03 8.13 -11.08
N PHE A 105 14.14 7.98 -10.09
CA PHE A 105 14.06 8.85 -8.93
C PHE A 105 15.07 8.52 -7.82
N TYR A 106 15.81 7.41 -7.95
CA TYR A 106 16.74 6.96 -6.91
C TYR A 106 17.75 8.03 -6.49
N ASN A 107 18.32 8.74 -7.46
CA ASN A 107 19.33 9.79 -7.21
C ASN A 107 18.70 11.13 -6.78
N VAL A 108 17.42 11.33 -7.03
CA VAL A 108 16.74 12.59 -6.73
C VAL A 108 16.24 12.62 -5.28
N ALA A 109 15.93 11.48 -4.71
CA ALA A 109 15.44 11.34 -3.34
C ALA A 109 16.51 11.60 -2.25
N THR A 110 17.77 11.81 -2.64
CA THR A 110 18.90 12.02 -1.73
C THR A 110 19.33 13.48 -1.61
N ILE A 111 18.58 14.42 -2.16
CA ILE A 111 18.89 15.86 -2.14
C ILE A 111 18.20 16.56 -0.99
#